data_f74b8de7e44fe551ff354fac82717f6f
#
_entry.id   f74b8de7e44fe551ff354fac82717f6f
#
_cell.length_a   1.000
_cell.length_b   1.000
_cell.length_c   1.000
_cell.angle_alpha   90.00
_cell.angle_beta   90.00
_cell.angle_gamma   90.00
#
_symmetry.space_group_name_H-M   'P 1'
#
loop_
_entity.id
_entity.type
_entity.pdbx_description
1 polymer ?
#
loop_
_entity_poly.entity_id
_entity_poly.type
_entity_poly.pdbx_seq_one_letter_code
_entity_poly.pdbx_strand_id
1 'polypeptide(L)'
;MAEKRIKIRTITLKQDASGFSAFFSRFRGEKAHESSDVSLLRSLLSPEKARMLHILKTKQPNSIYELAKILGRDFKAVRADIRVLESFGMLEMIPIHKGKRQKLKPILVIDELKINVEI
;
A
#
# COMPACT_ATOMS: atom_id res chain seq x y z
N MET A 1 -7.66 -30.72 2.55
CA MET A 1 -7.53 -29.41 1.92
C MET A 1 -6.94 -28.45 2.92
N ALA A 2 -5.88 -27.77 2.55
CA ALA A 2 -5.34 -26.71 3.38
C ALA A 2 -6.29 -25.51 3.35
N GLU A 3 -6.74 -25.07 4.51
CA GLU A 3 -7.51 -23.84 4.60
C GLU A 3 -6.64 -22.66 4.19
N LYS A 4 -7.15 -21.84 3.29
CA LYS A 4 -6.45 -20.64 2.86
C LYS A 4 -6.51 -19.61 3.98
N ARG A 5 -5.37 -19.34 4.60
CA ARG A 5 -5.27 -18.29 5.62
C ARG A 5 -5.35 -16.92 4.96
N ILE A 6 -6.33 -16.14 5.39
CA ILE A 6 -6.46 -14.74 4.97
C ILE A 6 -5.52 -13.90 5.81
N LYS A 7 -4.61 -13.19 5.16
CA LYS A 7 -3.70 -12.26 5.83
C LYS A 7 -4.35 -10.89 5.93
N ILE A 8 -4.53 -10.40 7.14
CA ILE A 8 -5.23 -9.16 7.43
C ILE A 8 -4.27 -8.17 8.05
N ARG A 9 -4.21 -6.96 7.49
CA ARG A 9 -3.55 -5.81 8.11
C ARG A 9 -4.64 -4.97 8.78
N THR A 10 -4.52 -4.74 10.08
CA THR A 10 -5.46 -3.91 10.81
C THR A 10 -4.79 -2.62 11.24
N ILE A 11 -5.43 -1.50 10.95
CA ILE A 11 -5.00 -0.17 11.37
C ILE A 11 -6.05 0.36 12.31
N THR A 12 -5.64 0.71 13.53
CA THR A 12 -6.55 1.28 14.53
C THR A 12 -6.16 2.72 14.81
N LEU A 13 -7.11 3.63 14.58
CA LEU A 13 -6.97 5.03 14.93
C LEU A 13 -7.65 5.25 16.27
N LYS A 14 -6.87 5.61 17.27
CA LYS A 14 -7.40 5.89 18.61
C LYS A 14 -7.66 7.37 18.76
N GLN A 15 -8.72 7.67 19.48
CA GLN A 15 -9.02 9.05 19.85
C GLN A 15 -8.08 9.50 20.96
N ASP A 16 -6.84 9.80 20.60
CA ASP A 16 -6.04 10.66 21.44
C ASP A 16 -6.00 12.05 20.79
N ALA A 17 -5.62 13.04 21.55
CA ALA A 17 -5.62 14.42 21.09
C ALA A 17 -4.68 14.64 19.89
N SER A 18 -3.71 13.75 19.67
CA SER A 18 -2.73 13.89 18.61
C SER A 18 -3.08 13.11 17.34
N GLY A 19 -3.63 11.90 17.46
CA GLY A 19 -3.84 11.03 16.31
C GLY A 19 -4.98 11.47 15.40
N PHE A 20 -6.16 11.67 15.98
CA PHE A 20 -7.35 12.01 15.21
C PHE A 20 -7.32 13.44 14.69
N SER A 21 -6.84 14.36 15.51
CA SER A 21 -6.65 15.75 15.12
C SER A 21 -5.65 15.90 13.99
N ALA A 22 -4.52 15.19 14.08
CA ALA A 22 -3.50 15.18 13.04
C ALA A 22 -4.05 14.64 11.71
N PHE A 23 -4.88 13.60 11.76
CA PHE A 23 -5.53 13.04 10.57
C PHE A 23 -6.39 14.08 9.86
N PHE A 24 -7.26 14.79 10.60
CA PHE A 24 -8.10 15.81 10.00
C PHE A 24 -7.32 17.03 9.53
N SER A 25 -6.28 17.42 10.25
CA SER A 25 -5.41 18.53 9.84
C SER A 25 -4.77 18.24 8.48
N ARG A 26 -4.35 17.01 8.25
CA ARG A 26 -3.78 16.59 6.97
C ARG A 26 -4.77 16.68 5.82
N PHE A 27 -6.03 16.32 6.05
CA PHE A 27 -7.07 16.47 5.04
C PHE A 27 -7.31 17.94 4.67
N ARG A 28 -7.08 18.86 5.61
CA ARG A 28 -7.18 20.30 5.37
C ARG A 28 -5.91 20.92 4.84
N GLY A 29 -4.86 20.11 4.61
CA GLY A 29 -3.58 20.59 4.10
C GLY A 29 -2.64 21.18 5.14
N GLU A 30 -2.93 21.02 6.42
CA GLU A 30 -2.07 21.48 7.50
C GLU A 30 -0.92 20.51 7.73
N LYS A 31 0.27 21.05 8.07
CA LYS A 31 1.43 20.23 8.44
C LYS A 31 1.30 19.80 9.90
N ALA A 32 1.18 18.51 10.13
CA ALA A 32 1.16 17.92 11.45
C ALA A 32 2.08 16.69 11.48
N HIS A 33 2.59 16.34 12.66
CA HIS A 33 3.30 15.07 12.84
C HIS A 33 2.28 13.94 12.77
N GLU A 34 2.45 13.09 11.77
CA GLU A 34 1.60 11.91 11.59
C GLU A 34 2.21 10.71 12.27
N SER A 35 1.39 9.91 12.95
CA SER A 35 1.76 8.55 13.30
C SER A 35 1.87 7.71 12.01
N SER A 36 2.58 6.59 12.06
CA SER A 36 2.72 5.71 10.89
C SER A 36 1.36 5.21 10.39
N ASP A 37 0.40 4.98 11.30
CA ASP A 37 -0.94 4.52 10.92
C ASP A 37 -1.75 5.61 10.21
N VAL A 38 -1.65 6.85 10.64
CA VAL A 38 -2.30 7.98 9.96
C VAL A 38 -1.69 8.19 8.58
N SER A 39 -0.37 8.10 8.48
CA SER A 39 0.35 8.22 7.22
C SER A 39 -0.07 7.13 6.23
N LEU A 40 -0.18 5.89 6.70
CA LEU A 40 -0.64 4.77 5.89
C LEU A 40 -2.07 4.98 5.41
N LEU A 41 -2.98 5.35 6.31
CA LEU A 41 -4.37 5.58 5.97
C LEU A 41 -4.52 6.66 4.91
N ARG A 42 -3.80 7.76 5.06
CA ARG A 42 -3.78 8.85 4.08
C ARG A 42 -3.33 8.36 2.71
N SER A 43 -2.27 7.55 2.68
CA SER A 43 -1.76 6.97 1.44
C SER A 43 -2.79 6.07 0.76
N LEU A 44 -3.51 5.26 1.54
CA LEU A 44 -4.47 4.29 1.03
C LEU A 44 -5.80 4.89 0.60
N LEU A 45 -6.10 6.12 1.01
CA LEU A 45 -7.32 6.81 0.60
C LEU A 45 -7.25 7.34 -0.83
N SER A 46 -6.09 7.25 -1.48
CA SER A 46 -5.92 7.65 -2.88
C SER A 46 -6.56 6.59 -3.80
N PRO A 47 -7.40 6.99 -4.76
CA PRO A 47 -7.97 6.05 -5.73
C PRO A 47 -6.90 5.30 -6.53
N GLU A 48 -5.78 5.96 -6.83
CA GLU A 48 -4.68 5.36 -7.58
C GLU A 48 -4.06 4.19 -6.82
N LYS A 49 -3.82 4.36 -5.51
CA LYS A 49 -3.24 3.29 -4.68
C LYS A 49 -4.23 2.15 -4.44
N ALA A 50 -5.50 2.46 -4.27
CA ALA A 50 -6.53 1.43 -4.14
C ALA A 50 -6.62 0.59 -5.41
N ARG A 51 -6.57 1.22 -6.57
CA ARG A 51 -6.54 0.51 -7.86
C ARG A 51 -5.28 -0.33 -8.00
N MET A 52 -4.14 0.21 -7.57
CA MET A 52 -2.87 -0.52 -7.59
C MET A 52 -2.95 -1.82 -6.77
N LEU A 53 -3.47 -1.75 -5.56
CA LEU A 53 -3.65 -2.93 -4.72
C LEU A 53 -4.55 -3.96 -5.39
N HIS A 54 -5.62 -3.52 -6.00
CA HIS A 54 -6.53 -4.41 -6.73
C HIS A 54 -5.84 -5.10 -7.91
N ILE A 55 -5.07 -4.36 -8.69
CA ILE A 55 -4.32 -4.90 -9.83
C ILE A 55 -3.24 -5.89 -9.37
N LEU A 56 -2.54 -5.57 -8.28
CA LEU A 56 -1.54 -6.47 -7.70
C LEU A 56 -2.18 -7.81 -7.29
N LYS A 57 -3.39 -7.76 -6.75
CA LYS A 57 -4.10 -8.97 -6.34
C LYS A 57 -4.62 -9.77 -7.53
N THR A 58 -5.22 -9.11 -8.52
CA THR A 58 -5.94 -9.79 -9.60
C THR A 58 -5.07 -10.10 -10.81
N LYS A 59 -4.14 -9.23 -11.17
CA LYS A 59 -3.32 -9.39 -12.38
C LYS A 59 -1.92 -9.94 -12.10
N GLN A 60 -1.43 -9.78 -10.89
CA GLN A 60 -0.12 -10.27 -10.47
C GLN A 60 1.01 -9.91 -11.46
N PRO A 61 1.25 -8.61 -11.72
CA PRO A 61 2.27 -8.19 -12.68
C PRO A 61 3.65 -8.66 -12.26
N ASN A 62 4.50 -8.97 -13.24
CA ASN A 62 5.84 -9.53 -13.00
C ASN A 62 6.90 -8.49 -12.66
N SER A 63 6.59 -7.20 -12.81
CA SER A 63 7.52 -6.11 -12.54
C SER A 63 6.77 -4.82 -12.30
N ILE A 64 7.46 -3.82 -11.74
CA ILE A 64 6.90 -2.46 -11.61
C ILE A 64 6.60 -1.88 -12.99
N TYR A 65 7.46 -2.16 -13.95
CA TYR A 65 7.24 -1.69 -15.33
C TYR A 65 5.94 -2.22 -15.91
N GLU A 66 5.67 -3.51 -15.76
CA GLU A 66 4.43 -4.12 -16.21
C GLU A 66 3.22 -3.54 -15.47
N LEU A 67 3.35 -3.35 -14.16
CA LEU A 67 2.30 -2.71 -13.36
C LEU A 67 1.99 -1.30 -13.86
N ALA A 68 3.03 -0.52 -14.14
CA ALA A 68 2.86 0.84 -14.67
C ALA A 68 2.12 0.84 -16.01
N LYS A 69 2.44 -0.12 -16.87
CA LYS A 69 1.73 -0.29 -18.16
C LYS A 69 0.26 -0.61 -17.96
N ILE A 70 -0.05 -1.55 -17.07
CA ILE A 70 -1.44 -1.92 -16.78
C ILE A 70 -2.22 -0.72 -16.23
N LEU A 71 -1.60 0.06 -15.35
CA LEU A 71 -2.22 1.23 -14.74
C LEU A 71 -2.29 2.44 -15.68
N GLY A 72 -1.50 2.45 -16.76
CA GLY A 72 -1.37 3.60 -17.64
C GLY A 72 -0.76 4.81 -16.94
N ARG A 73 0.18 4.57 -16.02
CA ARG A 73 0.81 5.61 -15.21
C ARG A 73 2.32 5.62 -15.41
N ASP A 74 2.92 6.75 -15.07
CA ASP A 74 4.37 6.91 -15.13
C ASP A 74 5.09 5.95 -14.17
N PHE A 75 6.19 5.36 -14.64
CA PHE A 75 6.98 4.41 -13.87
C PHE A 75 7.47 4.98 -12.54
N LYS A 76 7.95 6.23 -12.53
CA LYS A 76 8.46 6.85 -11.30
C LYS A 76 7.38 7.02 -10.25
N ALA A 77 6.18 7.43 -10.68
CA ALA A 77 5.05 7.59 -9.78
C ALA A 77 4.62 6.24 -9.20
N VAL A 78 4.52 5.21 -10.02
CA VAL A 78 4.16 3.86 -9.59
C VAL A 78 5.22 3.30 -8.64
N ARG A 79 6.48 3.49 -8.96
CA ARG A 79 7.58 3.04 -8.09
C ARG A 79 7.54 3.72 -6.71
N ALA A 80 7.23 5.01 -6.67
CA ALA A 80 7.10 5.73 -5.40
C ALA A 80 5.97 5.17 -4.56
N ASP A 81 4.81 4.89 -5.17
CA ASP A 81 3.67 4.30 -4.49
C ASP A 81 3.98 2.89 -3.98
N ILE A 82 4.67 2.09 -4.77
CA ILE A 82 5.12 0.74 -4.38
C ILE A 82 6.01 0.80 -3.14
N ARG A 83 6.94 1.75 -3.08
CA ARG A 83 7.81 1.92 -1.92
C ARG A 83 7.03 2.27 -0.65
N VAL A 84 6.02 3.11 -0.77
CA VAL A 84 5.15 3.44 0.36
C VAL A 84 4.44 2.18 0.87
N LEU A 85 3.83 1.42 -0.02
CA LEU A 85 3.11 0.19 0.35
C LEU A 85 4.07 -0.87 0.93
N GLU A 86 5.26 -0.98 0.39
CA GLU A 86 6.29 -1.89 0.89
C GLU A 86 6.73 -1.51 2.31
N SER A 87 6.93 -0.22 2.55
CA SER A 87 7.35 0.28 3.86
C SER A 87 6.34 -0.02 4.98
N PHE A 88 5.07 -0.15 4.62
CA PHE A 88 4.01 -0.51 5.56
C PHE A 88 3.73 -2.02 5.62
N GLY A 89 4.55 -2.83 4.94
CA GLY A 89 4.43 -4.28 4.99
C GLY A 89 3.26 -4.85 4.21
N MET A 90 2.71 -4.11 3.26
CA MET A 90 1.57 -4.56 2.46
C MET A 90 1.97 -5.36 1.24
N LEU A 91 3.18 -5.16 0.76
CA LEU A 91 3.73 -5.92 -0.36
C LEU A 91 5.22 -6.16 -0.16
N GLU A 92 5.75 -7.12 -0.89
CA GLU A 92 7.17 -7.45 -0.94
C GLU A 92 7.65 -7.44 -2.38
N MET A 93 8.90 -7.03 -2.57
CA MET A 93 9.56 -7.10 -3.86
C MET A 93 10.38 -8.38 -3.91
N ILE A 94 10.00 -9.30 -4.78
CA ILE A 94 10.64 -10.61 -4.89
C ILE A 94 11.51 -10.66 -6.15
N PRO A 95 12.83 -10.96 -6.02
CA PRO A 95 13.69 -11.05 -7.19
C PRO A 95 13.33 -12.27 -8.05
N ILE A 96 13.20 -12.03 -9.35
CA ILE A 96 13.00 -13.06 -10.35
C ILE A 96 14.20 -13.02 -11.29
N HIS A 97 14.87 -14.16 -11.46
CA HIS A 97 15.99 -14.26 -12.36
C HIS A 97 15.54 -14.79 -13.72
N LYS A 98 15.83 -14.04 -14.77
CA LYS A 98 15.70 -14.49 -16.16
C LYS A 98 17.07 -14.37 -16.82
N GLY A 99 17.81 -15.47 -16.86
CA GLY A 99 19.17 -15.43 -17.38
C GLY A 99 20.06 -14.55 -16.51
N LYS A 100 20.73 -13.56 -17.13
CA LYS A 100 21.59 -12.62 -16.43
C LYS A 100 20.86 -11.41 -15.84
N ARG A 101 19.56 -11.26 -16.13
CA ARG A 101 18.77 -10.12 -15.66
C ARG A 101 17.96 -10.50 -14.43
N GLN A 102 18.00 -9.61 -13.45
CA GLN A 102 17.16 -9.70 -12.26
C GLN A 102 16.02 -8.70 -12.38
N LYS A 103 14.80 -9.19 -12.24
CA LYS A 103 13.60 -8.35 -12.13
C LYS A 103 13.05 -8.45 -10.73
N LEU A 104 12.46 -7.38 -10.25
CA LEU A 104 11.77 -7.38 -8.98
C LEU A 104 10.26 -7.43 -9.23
N LYS A 105 9.64 -8.49 -8.73
CA LYS A 105 8.19 -8.69 -8.84
C LYS A 105 7.52 -8.18 -7.57
N PRO A 106 6.57 -7.24 -7.68
CA PRO A 106 5.78 -6.83 -6.52
C PRO A 106 4.73 -7.88 -6.19
N ILE A 107 4.73 -8.35 -4.95
CA ILE A 107 3.77 -9.35 -4.47
C ILE A 107 3.02 -8.78 -3.29
N LEU A 108 1.69 -8.80 -3.37
CA LEU A 108 0.83 -8.39 -2.28
C LEU A 108 0.86 -9.47 -1.20
N VAL A 109 1.17 -9.08 0.05
CA VAL A 109 1.26 -10.03 1.15
C VAL A 109 0.05 -10.02 2.08
N ILE A 110 -0.92 -9.16 1.80
CA ILE A 110 -2.17 -9.09 2.56
C ILE A 110 -3.36 -9.36 1.62
N ASP A 111 -4.42 -9.90 2.18
CA ASP A 111 -5.67 -10.13 1.46
C ASP A 111 -6.72 -9.09 1.81
N GLU A 112 -6.62 -8.50 2.99
CA GLU A 112 -7.65 -7.62 3.51
C GLU A 112 -7.01 -6.52 4.37
N LEU A 113 -7.52 -5.31 4.24
CA LEU A 113 -7.17 -4.18 5.09
C LEU A 113 -8.38 -3.77 5.89
N LYS A 114 -8.25 -3.79 7.21
CA LYS A 114 -9.30 -3.32 8.13
C LYS A 114 -8.86 -2.02 8.78
N ILE A 115 -9.76 -1.06 8.81
CA ILE A 115 -9.53 0.23 9.45
C ILE A 115 -10.54 0.38 10.59
N ASN A 116 -10.05 0.46 11.81
CA ASN A 116 -10.85 0.68 12.99
C ASN A 116 -10.64 2.11 13.49
N VAL A 117 -11.72 2.82 13.71
CA VAL A 117 -11.66 4.16 14.31
C VAL A 117 -12.31 4.07 15.68
N GLU A 118 -11.53 4.30 16.72
CA GLU A 118 -12.02 4.35 18.09
C GLU A 118 -12.33 5.81 18.46
N ILE A 119 -13.55 6.05 18.90
CA ILE A 119 -13.99 7.40 19.28
C ILE A 119 -13.82 7.61 20.78
#